data_430812f0042eb055df8c64dafac54399
#
_entry.id   430812f0042eb055df8c64dafac54399
#
_cell.length_a   1.000
_cell.length_b   1.000
_cell.length_c   1.000
_cell.angle_alpha   90.00
_cell.angle_beta   90.00
_cell.angle_gamma   90.00
#
_symmetry.space_group_name_H-M   'P 1'
#
loop_
_entity.id
_entity.type
_entity.pdbx_description
1 polymer ?
#
loop_
_entity_poly.entity_id
_entity_poly.type
_entity_poly.pdbx_seq_one_letter_code
_entity_poly.pdbx_strand_id
1 'polypeptide(L)'
;MAATNLQTLMNKNLMISRIAIVALGAGALCLATTSSALNAYPPLKTGANSDAPKAKASASPAGKAASKLSAADKTFMMNAAKGGMMEVEWGKLAAQNGQSADVKKFGNRMVTDHSKANSDLMALAKEEGVTLPGAKSLGKWKSDKDYMEMMVKDHQADLAEFQKEAQSGTDADLKAFAAKGAKMVSTHLKLAQETQGKLK
;
A
#
# COMPACT_ATOMS: atom_id res chain seq x y z
N MET A 1 -19.15 -9.02 -54.17
CA MET A 1 -19.98 -7.84 -53.89
C MET A 1 -20.51 -8.00 -52.46
N ALA A 2 -20.22 -7.20 -51.46
CA ALA A 2 -19.72 -5.87 -51.33
C ALA A 2 -18.84 -5.82 -50.05
N ALA A 3 -17.61 -5.35 -50.23
CA ALA A 3 -16.82 -4.80 -49.14
C ALA A 3 -17.10 -3.30 -49.17
N THR A 4 -17.74 -2.76 -48.16
CA THR A 4 -17.80 -1.30 -47.96
C THR A 4 -18.08 -0.95 -46.52
N ASN A 5 -17.13 -0.23 -45.98
CA ASN A 5 -17.26 0.87 -45.02
C ASN A 5 -17.17 0.61 -43.51
N LEU A 6 -15.95 0.26 -43.11
CA LEU A 6 -15.55 0.40 -41.70
C LEU A 6 -14.65 1.63 -41.45
N GLN A 7 -14.47 2.49 -42.46
CA GLN A 7 -13.54 3.64 -42.41
C GLN A 7 -14.21 4.98 -42.08
N THR A 8 -15.52 5.04 -41.91
CA THR A 8 -16.27 6.33 -41.81
C THR A 8 -16.67 6.68 -40.37
N LEU A 9 -16.39 5.82 -39.37
CA LEU A 9 -16.79 6.10 -37.97
C LEU A 9 -15.65 6.59 -37.06
N MET A 10 -14.45 6.82 -37.58
CA MET A 10 -13.30 7.26 -36.78
C MET A 10 -12.98 8.76 -36.84
N ASN A 11 -13.82 9.60 -37.43
CA ASN A 11 -13.44 10.99 -37.65
C ASN A 11 -14.49 12.03 -37.24
N LYS A 12 -15.09 11.90 -36.08
CA LYS A 12 -15.88 12.99 -35.47
C LYS A 12 -15.71 12.98 -33.95
N ASN A 13 -14.68 13.63 -33.47
CA ASN A 13 -14.62 14.33 -32.17
C ASN A 13 -13.22 14.92 -31.94
N LEU A 14 -12.83 15.79 -32.87
CA LEU A 14 -11.75 16.75 -32.66
C LEU A 14 -12.35 18.15 -32.76
N MET A 15 -12.91 18.65 -31.65
CA MET A 15 -13.22 20.08 -31.49
C MET A 15 -12.89 20.49 -30.07
N ILE A 16 -11.70 21.00 -29.89
CA ILE A 16 -11.31 22.33 -29.43
C ILE A 16 -12.31 22.97 -28.45
N SER A 17 -11.92 23.10 -27.19
CA SER A 17 -12.32 24.24 -26.36
C SER A 17 -11.10 24.81 -25.65
N ARG A 18 -10.60 25.93 -26.20
CA ARG A 18 -9.69 26.88 -25.55
C ARG A 18 -10.53 27.78 -24.66
N ILE A 19 -10.24 27.83 -23.38
CA ILE A 19 -10.68 28.95 -22.48
C ILE A 19 -9.48 29.25 -21.61
N ALA A 20 -8.79 30.27 -22.01
CA ALA A 20 -8.54 31.57 -21.44
C ALA A 20 -8.06 31.59 -19.98
N ILE A 21 -6.75 31.91 -19.88
CA ILE A 21 -6.06 32.40 -18.69
C ILE A 21 -6.57 33.82 -18.42
N VAL A 22 -7.05 34.09 -17.23
CA VAL A 22 -7.13 35.45 -16.67
C VAL A 22 -6.30 35.47 -15.40
N ALA A 23 -5.18 36.17 -15.49
CA ALA A 23 -4.40 36.62 -14.34
C ALA A 23 -4.93 37.99 -13.92
N LEU A 24 -5.07 38.25 -12.62
CA LEU A 24 -4.98 39.49 -11.83
C LEU A 24 -5.42 39.10 -10.41
N GLY A 25 -4.80 39.48 -9.34
CA GLY A 25 -3.93 40.55 -9.03
C GLY A 25 -3.50 40.45 -7.55
N ALA A 26 -2.49 41.20 -7.24
CA ALA A 26 -1.78 41.28 -5.98
C ALA A 26 -2.63 41.71 -4.77
N GLY A 27 -2.20 41.30 -3.56
CA GLY A 27 -2.76 41.79 -2.30
C GLY A 27 -2.00 41.25 -1.07
N ALA A 28 -0.93 41.98 -0.68
CA ALA A 28 -0.44 42.33 0.66
C ALA A 28 -0.57 41.28 1.82
N LEU A 29 0.57 40.76 2.22
CA LEU A 29 1.31 41.01 3.47
C LEU A 29 0.47 41.21 4.74
N CYS A 30 0.47 40.19 5.61
CA CYS A 30 0.35 40.35 7.06
C CYS A 30 1.24 39.31 7.76
N LEU A 31 2.37 39.81 8.33
CA LEU A 31 3.19 39.11 9.30
C LEU A 31 2.41 39.04 10.62
N ALA A 32 2.15 37.83 11.10
CA ALA A 32 1.82 37.60 12.49
C ALA A 32 2.80 36.58 13.06
N THR A 33 3.78 37.08 13.77
CA THR A 33 4.67 36.31 14.63
C THR A 33 3.93 35.94 15.89
N THR A 34 3.64 34.64 16.09
CA THR A 34 3.27 34.14 17.41
C THR A 34 4.37 33.21 17.90
N SER A 35 5.04 33.66 18.94
CA SER A 35 6.00 32.93 19.74
C SER A 35 5.40 31.68 20.33
N SER A 36 5.92 30.52 20.01
CA SER A 36 5.61 29.27 20.70
C SER A 36 6.44 29.18 21.97
N ALA A 37 5.75 29.12 23.11
CA ALA A 37 6.33 28.87 24.42
C ALA A 37 6.99 27.49 24.47
N LEU A 38 8.27 27.48 24.79
CA LEU A 38 9.06 26.31 25.18
C LEU A 38 8.52 25.79 26.50
N ASN A 39 7.94 24.60 26.47
CA ASN A 39 7.56 23.89 27.70
C ASN A 39 8.83 23.25 28.27
N ALA A 40 9.42 23.90 29.26
CA ALA A 40 10.58 23.41 29.98
C ALA A 40 10.18 22.29 30.94
N TYR A 41 10.72 21.09 30.72
CA TYR A 41 10.71 20.02 31.72
C TYR A 41 11.76 20.32 32.83
N PRO A 42 11.41 20.09 34.11
CA PRO A 42 12.36 20.32 35.21
C PRO A 42 13.46 19.23 35.22
N PRO A 43 14.68 19.58 35.67
CA PRO A 43 15.77 18.61 35.71
C PRO A 43 15.59 17.59 36.82
N LEU A 44 15.73 16.31 36.45
CA LEU A 44 15.78 15.17 37.38
C LEU A 44 17.11 15.18 38.09
N LYS A 45 17.04 15.09 39.42
CA LYS A 45 18.15 15.02 40.34
C LYS A 45 19.03 13.79 40.08
N THR A 46 20.33 14.03 39.93
CA THR A 46 21.37 13.01 39.91
C THR A 46 21.49 12.32 41.29
N GLY A 47 21.04 11.08 41.35
CA GLY A 47 21.40 10.15 42.41
C GLY A 47 22.38 9.14 41.84
N ALA A 48 23.65 9.23 42.26
CA ALA A 48 24.66 8.24 41.96
C ALA A 48 24.32 6.95 42.73
N ASN A 49 24.08 5.88 42.02
CA ASN A 49 24.29 4.55 42.58
C ASN A 49 24.97 3.66 41.53
N SER A 50 26.22 3.38 41.81
CA SER A 50 27.10 2.51 41.08
C SER A 50 26.79 1.06 41.39
N ASP A 51 26.04 0.40 40.55
CA ASP A 51 26.09 -1.05 40.35
C ASP A 51 25.38 -1.40 39.05
N ALA A 52 26.12 -1.26 37.93
CA ALA A 52 25.67 -1.71 36.64
C ALA A 52 26.07 -3.17 36.43
N PRO A 53 25.13 -4.10 36.19
CA PRO A 53 25.49 -5.37 35.64
C PRO A 53 25.97 -5.15 34.20
N LYS A 54 27.16 -5.62 33.93
CA LYS A 54 27.86 -5.64 32.63
C LYS A 54 26.89 -6.12 31.54
N ALA A 55 26.31 -5.17 30.79
CA ALA A 55 25.51 -5.49 29.62
C ALA A 55 26.41 -6.25 28.63
N LYS A 56 26.06 -7.52 28.35
CA LYS A 56 26.59 -8.27 27.23
C LYS A 56 26.42 -7.39 26.01
N ALA A 57 27.53 -7.02 25.38
CA ALA A 57 27.53 -6.43 24.07
C ALA A 57 26.67 -7.32 23.16
N SER A 58 25.54 -6.78 22.72
CA SER A 58 24.75 -7.38 21.65
C SER A 58 25.68 -7.42 20.44
N ALA A 59 26.10 -8.61 20.06
CA ALA A 59 26.84 -8.80 18.83
C ALA A 59 26.00 -8.20 17.72
N SER A 60 26.56 -7.23 17.02
CA SER A 60 26.06 -6.78 15.72
C SER A 60 25.83 -8.06 14.89
N PRO A 61 24.65 -8.25 14.25
CA PRO A 61 24.47 -9.46 13.45
C PRO A 61 25.53 -9.45 12.38
N ALA A 62 26.44 -10.42 12.47
CA ALA A 62 27.38 -10.73 11.40
C ALA A 62 26.56 -10.84 10.12
N GLY A 63 27.01 -10.16 9.06
CA GLY A 63 26.31 -10.08 7.79
C GLY A 63 25.76 -11.45 7.40
N LYS A 64 24.45 -11.58 7.36
CA LYS A 64 23.73 -12.77 6.93
C LYS A 64 24.20 -13.03 5.49
N ALA A 65 24.93 -14.11 5.26
CA ALA A 65 25.20 -14.55 3.90
C ALA A 65 23.84 -14.67 3.21
N ALA A 66 23.67 -13.98 2.06
CA ALA A 66 22.39 -13.92 1.36
C ALA A 66 21.84 -15.33 1.20
N SER A 67 20.81 -15.67 1.95
CA SER A 67 20.15 -16.95 1.81
C SER A 67 19.44 -16.92 0.46
N LYS A 68 19.78 -17.86 -0.43
CA LYS A 68 19.08 -17.97 -1.70
C LYS A 68 17.66 -18.42 -1.41
N LEU A 69 16.70 -17.52 -1.53
CA LEU A 69 15.28 -17.86 -1.43
C LEU A 69 14.96 -19.08 -2.30
N SER A 70 14.11 -19.96 -1.81
CA SER A 70 13.56 -21.04 -2.62
C SER A 70 12.75 -20.48 -3.80
N ALA A 71 12.49 -21.30 -4.80
CA ALA A 71 11.63 -20.90 -5.92
C ALA A 71 10.21 -20.52 -5.45
N ALA A 72 9.71 -21.22 -4.42
CA ALA A 72 8.41 -20.94 -3.83
C ALA A 72 8.39 -19.58 -3.10
N ASP A 73 9.39 -19.32 -2.24
CA ASP A 73 9.55 -18.03 -1.54
C ASP A 73 9.65 -16.87 -2.52
N LYS A 74 10.42 -17.01 -3.59
CA LYS A 74 10.53 -16.00 -4.65
C LYS A 74 9.19 -15.74 -5.34
N THR A 75 8.46 -16.82 -5.65
CA THR A 75 7.14 -16.72 -6.28
C THR A 75 6.18 -15.97 -5.37
N PHE A 76 6.11 -16.32 -4.10
CA PHE A 76 5.32 -15.60 -3.10
C PHE A 76 5.71 -14.12 -3.05
N MET A 77 7.01 -13.81 -2.92
CA MET A 77 7.50 -12.42 -2.84
C MET A 77 7.05 -11.60 -4.06
N MET A 78 7.15 -12.17 -5.26
CA MET A 78 6.74 -11.49 -6.49
C MET A 78 5.22 -11.30 -6.59
N ASN A 79 4.43 -12.31 -6.18
CA ASN A 79 2.98 -12.22 -6.16
C ASN A 79 2.49 -11.20 -5.15
N ALA A 80 3.01 -11.24 -3.93
CA ALA A 80 2.67 -10.31 -2.87
C ALA A 80 3.01 -8.85 -3.25
N ALA A 81 4.17 -8.62 -3.90
CA ALA A 81 4.52 -7.29 -4.40
C ALA A 81 3.55 -6.81 -5.47
N LYS A 82 3.20 -7.68 -6.42
CA LYS A 82 2.27 -7.34 -7.51
C LYS A 82 0.87 -7.04 -6.98
N GLY A 83 0.34 -7.91 -6.11
CA GLY A 83 -0.97 -7.74 -5.46
C GLY A 83 -1.03 -6.46 -4.66
N GLY A 84 -0.10 -6.27 -3.73
CA GLY A 84 -0.07 -5.11 -2.87
C GLY A 84 0.06 -3.77 -3.62
N MET A 85 0.81 -3.72 -4.74
CA MET A 85 0.83 -2.52 -5.59
C MET A 85 -0.52 -2.27 -6.27
N MET A 86 -1.19 -3.33 -6.75
CA MET A 86 -2.51 -3.20 -7.36
C MET A 86 -3.55 -2.73 -6.35
N GLU A 87 -3.49 -3.22 -5.11
CA GLU A 87 -4.42 -2.83 -4.03
C GLU A 87 -4.24 -1.37 -3.61
N VAL A 88 -3.02 -0.84 -3.62
CA VAL A 88 -2.76 0.60 -3.44
C VAL A 88 -3.44 1.42 -4.54
N GLU A 89 -3.28 1.03 -5.79
CA GLU A 89 -3.85 1.78 -6.90
C GLU A 89 -5.39 1.68 -6.94
N TRP A 90 -5.96 0.48 -6.74
CA TRP A 90 -7.41 0.32 -6.61
C TRP A 90 -7.97 1.06 -5.40
N GLY A 91 -7.24 1.09 -4.28
CA GLY A 91 -7.60 1.86 -3.09
C GLY A 91 -7.68 3.36 -3.38
N LYS A 92 -6.73 3.92 -4.15
CA LYS A 92 -6.78 5.31 -4.60
C LYS A 92 -8.02 5.59 -5.46
N LEU A 93 -8.33 4.69 -6.41
CA LEU A 93 -9.52 4.83 -7.25
C LEU A 93 -10.80 4.79 -6.41
N ALA A 94 -10.88 3.89 -5.43
CA ALA A 94 -12.01 3.79 -4.52
C ALA A 94 -12.18 5.05 -3.65
N ALA A 95 -11.09 5.59 -3.12
CA ALA A 95 -11.10 6.82 -2.34
C ALA A 95 -11.58 8.03 -3.16
N GLN A 96 -11.23 8.07 -4.45
CA GLN A 96 -11.59 9.18 -5.34
C GLN A 96 -12.99 9.03 -5.93
N ASN A 97 -13.36 7.84 -6.40
CA ASN A 97 -14.55 7.61 -7.24
C ASN A 97 -15.69 6.91 -6.51
N GLY A 98 -15.46 6.28 -5.35
CA GLY A 98 -16.50 5.62 -4.58
C GLY A 98 -17.67 6.55 -4.26
N GLN A 99 -18.89 6.01 -4.28
CA GLN A 99 -20.10 6.75 -3.89
C GLN A 99 -20.36 6.62 -2.40
N SER A 100 -20.13 5.42 -1.86
CA SER A 100 -20.28 5.13 -0.42
C SER A 100 -19.10 5.68 0.39
N ALA A 101 -19.40 6.33 1.52
CA ALA A 101 -18.37 6.75 2.48
C ALA A 101 -17.56 5.57 3.04
N ASP A 102 -18.21 4.41 3.24
CA ASP A 102 -17.55 3.20 3.72
C ASP A 102 -16.57 2.65 2.67
N VAL A 103 -16.91 2.70 1.38
CA VAL A 103 -16.02 2.31 0.27
C VAL A 103 -14.81 3.24 0.18
N LYS A 104 -15.02 4.54 0.28
CA LYS A 104 -13.90 5.51 0.32
C LYS A 104 -12.97 5.26 1.51
N LYS A 105 -13.54 5.00 2.69
CA LYS A 105 -12.78 4.68 3.91
C LYS A 105 -11.98 3.39 3.74
N PHE A 106 -12.60 2.35 3.18
CA PHE A 106 -11.93 1.09 2.87
C PHE A 106 -10.78 1.31 1.88
N GLY A 107 -11.01 2.07 0.79
CA GLY A 107 -9.97 2.42 -0.18
C GLY A 107 -8.78 3.11 0.45
N ASN A 108 -9.00 4.11 1.31
CA ASN A 108 -7.92 4.78 2.04
C ASN A 108 -7.15 3.82 2.95
N ARG A 109 -7.83 2.85 3.55
CA ARG A 109 -7.21 1.81 4.37
C ARG A 109 -6.29 0.92 3.53
N MET A 110 -6.74 0.50 2.33
CA MET A 110 -5.92 -0.26 1.40
C MET A 110 -4.65 0.51 1.03
N VAL A 111 -4.77 1.79 0.68
CA VAL A 111 -3.61 2.63 0.38
C VAL A 111 -2.61 2.66 1.53
N THR A 112 -3.07 2.89 2.74
CA THR A 112 -2.19 3.03 3.92
C THR A 112 -1.46 1.73 4.23
N ASP A 113 -2.22 0.64 4.40
CA ASP A 113 -1.69 -0.60 4.91
C ASP A 113 -0.83 -1.32 3.86
N HIS A 114 -1.27 -1.35 2.59
CA HIS A 114 -0.51 -1.98 1.51
C HIS A 114 0.70 -1.16 1.09
N SER A 115 0.68 0.18 1.17
CA SER A 115 1.90 0.98 0.94
C SER A 115 2.98 0.64 1.95
N LYS A 116 2.60 0.48 3.22
CA LYS A 116 3.55 0.06 4.26
C LYS A 116 4.07 -1.36 4.02
N ALA A 117 3.18 -2.32 3.74
CA ALA A 117 3.57 -3.70 3.48
C ALA A 117 4.48 -3.80 2.25
N ASN A 118 4.20 -3.05 1.18
CA ASN A 118 5.05 -3.00 0.00
C ASN A 118 6.45 -2.45 0.31
N SER A 119 6.55 -1.43 1.17
CA SER A 119 7.84 -0.90 1.61
C SER A 119 8.64 -1.93 2.39
N ASP A 120 7.99 -2.64 3.33
CA ASP A 120 8.62 -3.71 4.12
C ASP A 120 9.11 -4.85 3.18
N LEU A 121 8.30 -5.23 2.18
CA LEU A 121 8.65 -6.27 1.20
C LEU A 121 9.78 -5.84 0.25
N MET A 122 9.81 -4.58 -0.16
CA MET A 122 10.89 -4.04 -0.98
C MET A 122 12.22 -4.07 -0.25
N ALA A 123 12.24 -3.82 1.06
CA ALA A 123 13.44 -3.94 1.88
C ALA A 123 13.94 -5.39 1.90
N LEU A 124 13.07 -6.37 2.16
CA LEU A 124 13.40 -7.79 2.11
C LEU A 124 13.92 -8.22 0.73
N ALA A 125 13.25 -7.80 -0.34
CA ALA A 125 13.67 -8.13 -1.70
C ALA A 125 15.07 -7.59 -2.02
N LYS A 126 15.39 -6.39 -1.55
CA LYS A 126 16.73 -5.81 -1.69
C LYS A 126 17.78 -6.62 -0.95
N GLU A 127 17.51 -7.06 0.27
CA GLU A 127 18.42 -7.90 1.07
C GLU A 127 18.66 -9.25 0.40
N GLU A 128 17.64 -9.83 -0.23
CA GLU A 128 17.70 -11.11 -0.93
C GLU A 128 18.16 -11.00 -2.40
N GLY A 129 18.41 -9.78 -2.89
CA GLY A 129 18.83 -9.56 -4.29
C GLY A 129 17.73 -9.90 -5.31
N VAL A 130 16.47 -9.82 -4.92
CA VAL A 130 15.30 -10.08 -5.79
C VAL A 130 14.78 -8.78 -6.39
N THR A 131 14.65 -8.77 -7.71
CA THR A 131 13.99 -7.66 -8.42
C THR A 131 12.48 -7.89 -8.42
N LEU A 132 11.73 -6.98 -7.79
CA LEU A 132 10.27 -7.03 -7.76
C LEU A 132 9.65 -6.51 -9.08
N PRO A 133 8.48 -7.01 -9.47
CA PRO A 133 7.75 -6.50 -10.63
C PRO A 133 7.28 -5.07 -10.38
N GLY A 134 7.14 -4.28 -11.45
CA GLY A 134 6.49 -2.97 -11.38
C GLY A 134 4.96 -3.09 -11.27
N ALA A 135 4.32 -2.00 -10.86
CA ALA A 135 2.86 -1.91 -10.86
C ALA A 135 2.31 -2.07 -12.28
N LYS A 136 1.22 -2.84 -12.42
CA LYS A 136 0.51 -2.96 -13.69
C LYS A 136 -0.52 -1.83 -13.81
N SER A 137 -0.78 -1.43 -15.05
CA SER A 137 -1.89 -0.54 -15.34
C SER A 137 -3.21 -1.18 -14.93
N LEU A 138 -4.01 -0.43 -14.21
CA LEU A 138 -5.34 -0.85 -13.77
C LEU A 138 -6.38 -0.58 -14.87
N GLY A 139 -7.50 -1.31 -14.79
CA GLY A 139 -8.71 -0.99 -15.50
C GLY A 139 -9.37 0.31 -14.98
N LYS A 140 -10.47 0.70 -15.64
CA LYS A 140 -11.25 1.85 -15.19
C LYS A 140 -12.10 1.48 -13.97
N TRP A 141 -12.35 2.47 -13.10
CA TRP A 141 -13.36 2.35 -12.05
C TRP A 141 -14.73 2.02 -12.67
N LYS A 142 -15.44 1.09 -12.07
CA LYS A 142 -16.80 0.72 -12.51
C LYS A 142 -17.83 1.17 -11.48
N SER A 143 -17.85 0.51 -10.33
CA SER A 143 -18.79 0.82 -9.25
C SER A 143 -18.23 0.38 -7.89
N ASP A 144 -18.84 0.88 -6.81
CA ASP A 144 -18.55 0.44 -5.44
C ASP A 144 -18.75 -1.07 -5.28
N LYS A 145 -19.80 -1.60 -5.89
CA LYS A 145 -20.13 -3.03 -5.84
C LYS A 145 -19.04 -3.88 -6.51
N ASP A 146 -18.67 -3.56 -7.76
CA ASP A 146 -17.62 -4.29 -8.47
C ASP A 146 -16.29 -4.24 -7.71
N TYR A 147 -15.95 -3.08 -7.14
CA TYR A 147 -14.74 -2.94 -6.34
C TYR A 147 -14.77 -3.82 -5.10
N MET A 148 -15.87 -3.81 -4.32
CA MET A 148 -15.96 -4.61 -3.10
C MET A 148 -16.02 -6.12 -3.39
N GLU A 149 -16.69 -6.53 -4.48
CA GLU A 149 -16.68 -7.92 -4.94
C GLU A 149 -15.25 -8.39 -5.29
N MET A 150 -14.50 -7.55 -6.00
CA MET A 150 -13.10 -7.80 -6.32
C MET A 150 -12.26 -7.91 -5.04
N MET A 151 -12.38 -6.96 -4.11
CA MET A 151 -11.61 -6.96 -2.88
C MET A 151 -11.89 -8.17 -2.00
N VAL A 152 -13.15 -8.61 -1.88
CA VAL A 152 -13.47 -9.84 -1.14
C VAL A 152 -12.79 -11.05 -1.76
N LYS A 153 -12.86 -11.19 -3.09
CA LYS A 153 -12.25 -12.32 -3.81
C LYS A 153 -10.73 -12.33 -3.71
N ASP A 154 -10.11 -11.17 -3.94
CA ASP A 154 -8.66 -11.04 -3.94
C ASP A 154 -8.10 -11.30 -2.54
N HIS A 155 -8.69 -10.70 -1.50
CA HIS A 155 -8.25 -10.92 -0.11
C HIS A 155 -8.50 -12.36 0.38
N GLN A 156 -9.46 -13.10 -0.16
CA GLN A 156 -9.61 -14.54 0.13
C GLN A 156 -8.41 -15.33 -0.43
N ALA A 157 -8.01 -15.04 -1.66
CA ALA A 157 -6.88 -15.69 -2.30
C ALA A 157 -5.55 -15.32 -1.60
N ASP A 158 -5.35 -14.04 -1.34
CA ASP A 158 -4.15 -13.54 -0.67
C ASP A 158 -4.01 -14.11 0.74
N LEU A 159 -5.10 -14.20 1.51
CA LEU A 159 -5.06 -14.80 2.85
C LEU A 159 -4.51 -16.22 2.81
N ALA A 160 -4.98 -17.02 1.84
CA ALA A 160 -4.52 -18.41 1.68
C ALA A 160 -3.02 -18.45 1.29
N GLU A 161 -2.58 -17.57 0.38
CA GLU A 161 -1.19 -17.48 -0.06
C GLU A 161 -0.27 -17.04 1.07
N PHE A 162 -0.63 -16.00 1.81
CA PHE A 162 0.13 -15.52 2.97
C PHE A 162 0.20 -16.55 4.10
N GLN A 163 -0.90 -17.26 4.39
CA GLN A 163 -0.91 -18.33 5.39
C GLN A 163 -0.01 -19.49 4.99
N LYS A 164 -0.05 -19.89 3.71
CA LYS A 164 0.82 -20.94 3.18
C LYS A 164 2.29 -20.57 3.34
N GLU A 165 2.68 -19.37 2.96
CA GLU A 165 4.06 -18.92 3.11
C GLU A 165 4.49 -18.84 4.57
N ALA A 166 3.65 -18.32 5.44
CA ALA A 166 3.94 -18.27 6.88
C ALA A 166 4.17 -19.65 7.49
N GLN A 167 3.51 -20.69 6.98
CA GLN A 167 3.64 -22.07 7.45
C GLN A 167 4.82 -22.81 6.79
N SER A 168 4.93 -22.72 5.48
CA SER A 168 5.80 -23.59 4.66
C SER A 168 6.97 -22.88 3.99
N GLY A 169 7.06 -21.55 4.06
CA GLY A 169 8.21 -20.81 3.53
C GLY A 169 9.53 -21.25 4.17
N THR A 170 10.61 -21.13 3.44
CA THR A 170 11.94 -21.56 3.92
C THR A 170 12.76 -20.42 4.49
N ASP A 171 12.54 -19.18 4.06
CA ASP A 171 13.21 -18.01 4.59
C ASP A 171 12.47 -17.47 5.83
N ALA A 172 13.23 -17.22 6.90
CA ALA A 172 12.65 -16.85 8.19
C ALA A 172 12.04 -15.43 8.17
N ASP A 173 12.65 -14.50 7.47
CA ASP A 173 12.22 -13.11 7.42
C ASP A 173 10.98 -12.98 6.53
N LEU A 174 10.96 -13.73 5.42
CA LEU A 174 9.79 -13.80 4.54
C LEU A 174 8.60 -14.49 5.21
N LYS A 175 8.84 -15.57 5.98
CA LYS A 175 7.79 -16.20 6.82
C LYS A 175 7.21 -15.22 7.84
N ALA A 176 8.06 -14.43 8.49
CA ALA A 176 7.63 -13.42 9.45
C ALA A 176 6.79 -12.31 8.77
N PHE A 177 7.23 -11.86 7.59
CA PHE A 177 6.47 -10.94 6.75
C PHE A 177 5.10 -11.53 6.38
N ALA A 178 5.07 -12.77 5.91
CA ALA A 178 3.84 -13.45 5.53
C ALA A 178 2.88 -13.62 6.70
N ALA A 179 3.37 -14.00 7.89
CA ALA A 179 2.54 -14.14 9.09
C ALA A 179 1.89 -12.81 9.52
N LYS A 180 2.64 -11.70 9.40
CA LYS A 180 2.13 -10.35 9.66
C LYS A 180 1.12 -9.93 8.59
N GLY A 181 1.42 -10.20 7.32
CA GLY A 181 0.54 -9.93 6.19
C GLY A 181 -0.77 -10.70 6.27
N ALA A 182 -0.74 -11.98 6.64
CA ALA A 182 -1.94 -12.78 6.83
C ALA A 182 -2.94 -12.16 7.84
N LYS A 183 -2.44 -11.59 8.94
CA LYS A 183 -3.27 -10.89 9.92
C LYS A 183 -3.91 -9.62 9.33
N MET A 184 -3.15 -8.85 8.58
CA MET A 184 -3.61 -7.64 7.91
C MET A 184 -4.69 -7.98 6.87
N VAL A 185 -4.40 -8.92 5.98
CA VAL A 185 -5.32 -9.38 4.92
C VAL A 185 -6.61 -9.96 5.50
N SER A 186 -6.53 -10.74 6.59
CA SER A 186 -7.72 -11.25 7.30
C SER A 186 -8.61 -10.12 7.82
N THR A 187 -8.00 -9.05 8.36
CA THR A 187 -8.74 -7.87 8.80
C THR A 187 -9.39 -7.15 7.64
N HIS A 188 -8.68 -7.00 6.52
CA HIS A 188 -9.21 -6.38 5.31
C HIS A 188 -10.35 -7.19 4.71
N LEU A 189 -10.23 -8.50 4.64
CA LEU A 189 -11.30 -9.38 4.15
C LEU A 189 -12.60 -9.19 4.95
N LYS A 190 -12.50 -9.17 6.28
CA LYS A 190 -13.65 -8.90 7.14
C LYS A 190 -14.28 -7.55 6.86
N LEU A 191 -13.47 -6.49 6.77
CA LEU A 191 -13.95 -5.14 6.46
C LEU A 191 -14.55 -5.07 5.05
N ALA A 192 -13.99 -5.77 4.07
CA ALA A 192 -14.51 -5.83 2.72
C ALA A 192 -15.91 -6.48 2.69
N GLN A 193 -16.07 -7.62 3.37
CA GLN A 193 -17.37 -8.31 3.49
C GLN A 193 -18.42 -7.45 4.20
N GLU A 194 -18.05 -6.79 5.31
CA GLU A 194 -18.93 -5.89 6.03
C GLU A 194 -19.35 -4.68 5.18
N THR A 195 -18.40 -4.11 4.42
CA THR A 195 -18.68 -2.97 3.53
C THR A 195 -19.55 -3.40 2.35
N GLN A 196 -19.25 -4.55 1.73
CA GLN A 196 -20.06 -5.13 0.65
C GLN A 196 -21.50 -5.38 1.09
N GLY A 197 -21.71 -5.94 2.29
CA GLY A 197 -23.04 -6.21 2.83
C GLY A 197 -23.91 -4.98 3.06
N LYS A 198 -23.31 -3.80 3.12
CA LYS A 198 -24.03 -2.51 3.26
C LYS A 198 -24.39 -1.87 1.92
N LEU A 199 -23.80 -2.32 0.82
CA LEU A 199 -24.11 -1.82 -0.52
C LEU A 199 -25.44 -2.43 -0.99
N LYS A 200 -26.40 -1.55 -1.30
CA LYS A 200 -27.72 -1.96 -1.81
C LYS A 200 -27.71 -2.12 -3.32
#